data_637ccde9aefb8e3e6b4a68ac4dc051e0
#
_entry.id   637ccde9aefb8e3e6b4a68ac4dc051e0
#
_cell.length_a   1.000
_cell.length_b   1.000
_cell.length_c   1.000
_cell.angle_alpha   90.00
_cell.angle_beta   90.00
_cell.angle_gamma   90.00
#
_symmetry.space_group_name_H-M   'P 1'
#
loop_
_entity.id
_entity.type
_entity.pdbx_description
1 polymer ?
#
loop_
_entity_poly.entity_id
_entity_poly.type
_entity_poly.pdbx_seq_one_letter_code
_entity_poly.pdbx_strand_id
1 'polypeptide(L)'
;THLPDLELEIFVHGSMCFAYSGRCLISSLQTGRVPNRGSCANDCRFPYEIYAHNPESGTTFRLDEEEDIGTYIMNAKDMNMASHVDEILTSGVIDSLKIEGRTKSPYYAGVVTKAYRHAIDDFYANDFDEARYQAELNTTQNRGFTDAYLISRPFERKDTESNAFSIQYGTHQVAGLVAEDGLTWKCKDKTCIGDSVEIVLPVGAAVELVDNEIGTIEEKDGSYVITFKKLTTKEGKELECVHSGNLNEILLPAPLPGYTILRREIAEALEKKGLTEESTPMKLEAKDV
;
A
#
# COMPACT_ATOMS: atom_id res chain seq x y z
N THR A 1 10.94 29.39 -23.19
CA THR A 1 11.06 28.59 -24.44
C THR A 1 9.89 27.63 -24.44
N HIS A 2 9.06 27.69 -25.46
CA HIS A 2 7.93 26.76 -25.63
C HIS A 2 8.43 25.54 -26.43
N LEU A 3 8.26 24.35 -25.87
CA LEU A 3 8.62 23.06 -26.49
C LEU A 3 7.33 22.26 -26.69
N PRO A 4 6.61 22.46 -27.80
CA PRO A 4 5.26 21.92 -28.00
C PRO A 4 5.21 20.39 -28.11
N ASP A 5 6.34 19.76 -28.41
CA ASP A 5 6.44 18.31 -28.60
C ASP A 5 7.07 17.60 -27.38
N LEU A 6 7.28 18.33 -26.27
CA LEU A 6 7.83 17.74 -25.05
C LEU A 6 6.70 17.20 -24.16
N GLU A 7 6.67 15.88 -23.99
CA GLU A 7 5.80 15.22 -23.03
C GLU A 7 6.36 15.34 -21.61
N LEU A 8 5.50 15.66 -20.66
CA LEU A 8 5.86 15.81 -19.26
C LEU A 8 5.25 14.68 -18.40
N GLU A 9 6.13 13.94 -17.73
CA GLU A 9 5.75 12.93 -16.75
C GLU A 9 6.08 13.41 -15.34
N ILE A 10 5.13 13.27 -14.40
CA ILE A 10 5.36 13.57 -12.99
C ILE A 10 5.10 12.35 -12.12
N PHE A 11 5.88 12.22 -11.03
CA PHE A 11 5.53 11.27 -9.97
C PHE A 11 4.29 11.76 -9.22
N VAL A 12 3.34 10.85 -8.98
CA VAL A 12 2.10 11.15 -8.24
C VAL A 12 1.90 10.26 -7.03
N HIS A 13 2.58 9.10 -6.96
CA HIS A 13 2.41 8.18 -5.84
C HIS A 13 3.66 7.33 -5.63
N GLY A 14 3.97 7.05 -4.36
CA GLY A 14 5.00 6.09 -3.99
C GLY A 14 5.99 6.60 -2.97
N SER A 15 7.00 5.80 -2.74
CA SER A 15 8.02 6.08 -1.73
C SER A 15 8.88 7.27 -2.12
N MET A 16 8.87 8.30 -1.28
CA MET A 16 9.78 9.43 -1.43
C MET A 16 11.20 9.08 -1.00
N CYS A 17 12.17 9.75 -1.63
CA CYS A 17 13.57 9.69 -1.25
C CYS A 17 13.96 10.96 -0.52
N PHE A 18 14.66 10.84 0.60
CA PHE A 18 15.24 11.98 1.33
C PHE A 18 16.26 12.75 0.47
N ALA A 19 17.04 12.02 -0.33
CA ALA A 19 18.08 12.63 -1.16
C ALA A 19 17.56 13.02 -2.54
N TYR A 20 18.08 14.11 -3.07
CA TYR A 20 17.90 14.46 -4.48
C TYR A 20 18.39 13.31 -5.37
N SER A 21 17.65 13.02 -6.44
CA SER A 21 17.88 11.87 -7.32
C SER A 21 19.35 11.72 -7.75
N GLY A 22 19.91 10.54 -7.55
CA GLY A 22 21.31 10.23 -7.86
C GLY A 22 22.36 10.84 -6.91
N ARG A 23 21.95 11.55 -5.86
CA ARG A 23 22.85 12.23 -4.91
C ARG A 23 22.95 11.57 -3.54
N CYS A 24 22.29 10.42 -3.35
CA CYS A 24 22.36 9.69 -2.09
C CYS A 24 23.71 8.99 -1.93
N LEU A 25 24.43 9.34 -0.86
CA LEU A 25 25.70 8.69 -0.48
C LEU A 25 25.55 7.75 0.73
N ILE A 26 24.48 7.85 1.52
CA ILE A 26 24.31 7.09 2.78
C ILE A 26 24.40 5.59 2.51
N SER A 27 23.58 5.07 1.62
CA SER A 27 23.57 3.65 1.25
C SER A 27 24.93 3.17 0.73
N SER A 28 25.60 3.98 -0.09
CA SER A 28 26.92 3.64 -0.63
C SER A 28 28.01 3.62 0.44
N LEU A 29 27.96 4.57 1.39
CA LEU A 29 28.94 4.66 2.47
C LEU A 29 28.76 3.57 3.52
N GLN A 30 27.53 3.26 3.89
CA GLN A 30 27.23 2.29 4.94
C GLN A 30 27.28 0.83 4.45
N THR A 31 26.84 0.57 3.22
CA THR A 31 26.63 -0.79 2.73
C THR A 31 27.34 -1.12 1.41
N GLY A 32 27.98 -0.15 0.77
CA GLY A 32 28.56 -0.30 -0.57
C GLY A 32 27.53 -0.41 -1.71
N ARG A 33 26.23 -0.33 -1.40
CA ARG A 33 25.16 -0.39 -2.41
C ARG A 33 25.02 0.94 -3.14
N VAL A 34 24.72 0.88 -4.43
CA VAL A 34 24.58 2.06 -5.29
C VAL A 34 23.10 2.38 -5.52
N PRO A 35 22.50 3.33 -4.77
CA PRO A 35 21.06 3.54 -4.76
C PRO A 35 20.50 4.01 -6.11
N ASN A 36 21.23 4.85 -6.85
CA ASN A 36 20.82 5.32 -8.19
C ASN A 36 20.85 4.24 -9.27
N ARG A 37 21.42 3.06 -8.99
CA ARG A 37 21.34 1.87 -9.84
C ARG A 37 20.28 0.86 -9.39
N GLY A 38 19.37 1.28 -8.51
CA GLY A 38 18.28 0.45 -8.01
C GLY A 38 18.67 -0.45 -6.83
N SER A 39 19.84 -0.29 -6.23
CA SER A 39 20.32 -1.10 -5.10
C SER A 39 20.38 -0.26 -3.81
N CYS A 40 19.27 0.41 -3.47
CA CYS A 40 19.15 1.17 -2.24
C CYS A 40 19.04 0.23 -1.02
N ALA A 41 19.80 0.51 0.05
CA ALA A 41 19.71 -0.24 1.30
C ALA A 41 18.63 0.31 2.26
N ASN A 42 18.02 1.45 1.93
CA ASN A 42 17.03 2.15 2.75
C ASN A 42 17.55 2.64 4.12
N ASP A 43 18.83 2.91 4.23
CA ASP A 43 19.47 3.32 5.50
C ASP A 43 18.81 4.57 6.12
N CYS A 44 18.29 5.50 5.29
CA CYS A 44 17.54 6.67 5.76
C CYS A 44 16.23 6.34 6.50
N ARG A 45 15.83 5.08 6.53
CA ARG A 45 14.58 4.58 7.13
C ARG A 45 14.79 3.74 8.38
N PHE A 46 16.03 3.61 8.82
CA PHE A 46 16.36 2.92 10.04
C PHE A 46 16.31 3.86 11.24
N PRO A 47 15.98 3.34 12.44
CA PRO A 47 16.15 4.10 13.67
C PRO A 47 17.64 4.30 13.93
N TYR A 48 18.01 5.47 14.41
CA TYR A 48 19.36 5.84 14.79
C TYR A 48 19.45 6.14 16.27
N GLU A 49 20.53 5.73 16.89
CA GLU A 49 20.94 6.23 18.19
C GLU A 49 21.83 7.46 17.98
N ILE A 50 21.51 8.57 18.62
CA ILE A 50 22.25 9.83 18.50
C ILE A 50 23.16 9.99 19.71
N TYR A 51 24.44 10.26 19.47
CA TYR A 51 25.43 10.50 20.52
C TYR A 51 26.05 11.88 20.35
N ALA A 52 26.13 12.62 21.44
CA ALA A 52 26.94 13.83 21.53
C ALA A 52 28.26 13.52 22.24
N HIS A 53 29.38 13.84 21.59
CA HIS A 53 30.72 13.69 22.16
C HIS A 53 31.33 15.05 22.48
N ASN A 54 31.76 15.27 23.73
CA ASN A 54 32.52 16.44 24.12
C ASN A 54 34.02 16.10 24.01
N PRO A 55 34.77 16.68 23.07
CA PRO A 55 36.17 16.36 22.85
C PRO A 55 37.09 16.87 23.96
N GLU A 56 36.68 17.90 24.75
CA GLU A 56 37.49 18.43 25.82
C GLU A 56 37.45 17.55 27.08
N SER A 57 36.26 17.04 27.43
CA SER A 57 36.09 16.15 28.59
C SER A 57 36.24 14.67 28.28
N GLY A 58 36.20 14.30 26.98
CA GLY A 58 36.14 12.92 26.51
C GLY A 58 34.81 12.22 26.82
N THR A 59 33.80 12.94 27.26
CA THR A 59 32.52 12.38 27.67
C THR A 59 31.61 12.21 26.45
N THR A 60 30.92 11.07 26.35
CA THR A 60 29.93 10.77 25.34
C THR A 60 28.57 10.57 26.00
N PHE A 61 27.54 11.25 25.51
CA PHE A 61 26.18 11.13 25.97
C PHE A 61 25.34 10.55 24.82
N ARG A 62 24.48 9.59 25.14
CA ARG A 62 23.41 9.16 24.24
C ARG A 62 22.29 10.20 24.36
N LEU A 63 21.79 10.66 23.22
CA LEU A 63 20.65 11.56 23.15
C LEU A 63 19.45 10.72 22.74
N ASP A 64 18.60 10.39 23.70
CA ASP A 64 17.35 9.69 23.46
C ASP A 64 16.18 10.63 23.65
N GLU A 65 15.26 10.63 22.70
CA GLU A 65 13.97 11.32 22.85
C GLU A 65 12.91 10.38 23.47
N GLU A 66 12.99 9.08 23.18
CA GLU A 66 12.15 8.05 23.81
C GLU A 66 12.95 6.77 24.03
N GLU A 67 12.76 6.12 25.18
CA GLU A 67 13.36 4.82 25.49
C GLU A 67 12.82 3.77 24.50
N ASP A 68 13.70 2.95 23.93
CA ASP A 68 13.45 1.76 23.09
C ASP A 68 13.04 1.96 21.62
N ILE A 69 12.80 3.18 21.11
CA ILE A 69 12.34 3.41 19.73
C ILE A 69 13.46 3.85 18.79
N GLY A 70 14.39 4.66 19.28
CA GLY A 70 15.39 5.34 18.45
C GLY A 70 14.80 6.55 17.70
N THR A 71 15.64 7.29 17.01
CA THR A 71 15.24 8.51 16.29
C THR A 71 15.31 8.30 14.78
N TYR A 72 14.20 8.56 14.08
CA TYR A 72 14.14 8.55 12.62
C TYR A 72 14.42 9.94 12.07
N ILE A 73 15.63 10.14 11.52
CA ILE A 73 16.09 11.49 11.13
C ILE A 73 15.72 11.83 9.68
N MET A 74 15.61 10.83 8.81
CA MET A 74 15.51 11.01 7.35
C MET A 74 14.39 10.16 6.73
N ASN A 75 13.40 9.78 7.50
CA ASN A 75 12.35 8.88 7.06
C ASN A 75 11.19 9.65 6.42
N ALA A 76 11.23 9.81 5.10
CA ALA A 76 10.17 10.48 4.35
C ALA A 76 8.88 9.65 4.32
N LYS A 77 7.73 10.32 4.45
CA LYS A 77 6.40 9.76 4.16
C LYS A 77 6.28 9.36 2.70
N ASP A 78 5.26 8.61 2.36
CA ASP A 78 4.99 8.25 0.98
C ASP A 78 4.19 9.37 0.28
N MET A 79 4.55 9.66 -0.97
CA MET A 79 3.85 10.63 -1.81
C MET A 79 2.46 10.11 -2.19
N ASN A 80 1.46 10.96 -2.11
CA ASN A 80 0.09 10.71 -2.55
C ASN A 80 -0.54 11.99 -3.09
N MET A 81 -0.73 12.05 -4.40
CA MET A 81 -1.31 13.18 -5.11
C MET A 81 -2.75 12.94 -5.56
N ALA A 82 -3.42 11.92 -5.01
CA ALA A 82 -4.77 11.57 -5.46
C ALA A 82 -5.79 12.70 -5.24
N SER A 83 -5.62 13.49 -4.17
CA SER A 83 -6.44 14.68 -3.89
C SER A 83 -6.22 15.85 -4.86
N HIS A 84 -5.16 15.82 -5.66
CA HIS A 84 -4.77 16.90 -6.57
C HIS A 84 -4.78 16.48 -8.04
N VAL A 85 -5.37 15.32 -8.36
CA VAL A 85 -5.46 14.84 -9.75
C VAL A 85 -6.26 15.79 -10.61
N ASP A 86 -7.32 16.41 -10.08
CA ASP A 86 -8.14 17.41 -10.74
C ASP A 86 -7.35 18.67 -11.10
N GLU A 87 -6.51 19.19 -10.18
CA GLU A 87 -5.62 20.32 -10.43
C GLU A 87 -4.57 19.98 -11.50
N ILE A 88 -3.97 18.78 -11.42
CA ILE A 88 -2.98 18.29 -12.38
C ILE A 88 -3.59 18.21 -13.78
N LEU A 89 -4.77 17.59 -13.92
CA LEU A 89 -5.46 17.44 -15.20
C LEU A 89 -5.96 18.79 -15.74
N THR A 90 -6.46 19.67 -14.87
CA THR A 90 -6.89 21.04 -15.26
C THR A 90 -5.73 21.85 -15.81
N SER A 91 -4.51 21.63 -15.35
CA SER A 91 -3.34 22.35 -15.85
C SER A 91 -3.09 22.14 -17.36
N GLY A 92 -3.48 20.98 -17.89
CA GLY A 92 -3.32 20.62 -19.31
C GLY A 92 -1.86 20.50 -19.79
N VAL A 93 -0.89 20.45 -18.85
CA VAL A 93 0.54 20.41 -19.20
C VAL A 93 1.23 19.09 -18.86
N ILE A 94 0.53 18.20 -18.16
CA ILE A 94 1.06 16.90 -17.75
C ILE A 94 0.46 15.79 -18.63
N ASP A 95 1.31 15.03 -19.27
CA ASP A 95 0.92 13.97 -20.21
C ASP A 95 0.88 12.59 -19.51
N SER A 96 1.66 12.39 -18.45
CA SER A 96 1.81 11.09 -17.79
C SER A 96 1.93 11.21 -16.27
N LEU A 97 1.17 10.36 -15.56
CA LEU A 97 1.22 10.21 -14.11
C LEU A 97 2.01 8.95 -13.76
N LYS A 98 3.11 9.12 -13.00
CA LYS A 98 4.00 8.03 -12.64
C LYS A 98 3.78 7.55 -11.21
N ILE A 99 3.47 6.26 -11.07
CA ILE A 99 3.36 5.57 -9.80
C ILE A 99 4.67 4.80 -9.56
N GLU A 100 5.35 5.06 -8.44
CA GLU A 100 6.51 4.29 -8.02
C GLU A 100 6.08 3.13 -7.13
N GLY A 101 6.52 1.93 -7.44
CA GLY A 101 6.16 0.73 -6.69
C GLY A 101 7.01 -0.49 -7.03
N ARG A 102 8.24 -0.32 -7.55
CA ARG A 102 9.11 -1.42 -8.01
C ARG A 102 9.32 -2.52 -6.96
N THR A 103 9.41 -2.16 -5.69
CA THR A 103 9.62 -3.09 -4.58
C THR A 103 8.34 -3.43 -3.83
N LYS A 104 7.22 -2.91 -4.28
CA LYS A 104 5.91 -3.12 -3.66
C LYS A 104 5.24 -4.40 -4.20
N SER A 105 4.19 -4.84 -3.52
CA SER A 105 3.43 -6.02 -3.91
C SER A 105 2.54 -5.78 -5.15
N PRO A 106 2.12 -6.83 -5.86
CA PRO A 106 1.09 -6.71 -6.90
C PRO A 106 -0.21 -6.09 -6.38
N TYR A 107 -0.58 -6.33 -5.13
CA TYR A 107 -1.72 -5.70 -4.46
C TYR A 107 -1.60 -4.17 -4.48
N TYR A 108 -0.45 -3.65 -4.03
CA TYR A 108 -0.19 -2.23 -4.06
C TYR A 108 -0.31 -1.66 -5.49
N ALA A 109 0.33 -2.31 -6.46
CA ALA A 109 0.27 -1.85 -7.85
C ALA A 109 -1.17 -1.81 -8.39
N GLY A 110 -1.96 -2.86 -8.14
CA GLY A 110 -3.36 -2.94 -8.58
C GLY A 110 -4.25 -1.89 -7.92
N VAL A 111 -4.19 -1.77 -6.59
CA VAL A 111 -5.03 -0.85 -5.82
C VAL A 111 -4.69 0.60 -6.12
N VAL A 112 -3.39 0.96 -6.11
CA VAL A 112 -2.97 2.34 -6.40
C VAL A 112 -3.34 2.74 -7.82
N THR A 113 -3.07 1.89 -8.81
CA THR A 113 -3.44 2.19 -10.21
C THR A 113 -4.95 2.34 -10.37
N LYS A 114 -5.74 1.48 -9.71
CA LYS A 114 -7.20 1.57 -9.69
C LYS A 114 -7.68 2.91 -9.12
N ALA A 115 -7.15 3.33 -7.97
CA ALA A 115 -7.54 4.59 -7.34
C ALA A 115 -7.25 5.80 -8.24
N TYR A 116 -6.06 5.87 -8.85
CA TYR A 116 -5.73 6.95 -9.79
C TYR A 116 -6.54 6.86 -11.08
N ARG A 117 -6.88 5.66 -11.57
CA ARG A 117 -7.77 5.51 -12.73
C ARG A 117 -9.17 6.04 -12.43
N HIS A 118 -9.71 5.73 -11.25
CA HIS A 118 -10.97 6.31 -10.81
C HIS A 118 -10.89 7.84 -10.72
N ALA A 119 -9.85 8.40 -10.09
CA ALA A 119 -9.69 9.84 -9.98
C ALA A 119 -9.67 10.55 -11.34
N ILE A 120 -9.03 9.96 -12.35
CA ILE A 120 -9.01 10.49 -13.72
C ILE A 120 -10.40 10.37 -14.37
N ASP A 121 -11.05 9.21 -14.29
CA ASP A 121 -12.34 8.97 -14.92
C ASP A 121 -13.42 9.86 -14.31
N ASP A 122 -13.43 9.99 -12.98
CA ASP A 122 -14.37 10.83 -12.24
C ASP A 122 -14.15 12.32 -12.51
N PHE A 123 -12.91 12.76 -12.70
CA PHE A 123 -12.63 14.13 -13.14
C PHE A 123 -13.34 14.45 -14.46
N TYR A 124 -13.22 13.57 -15.46
CA TYR A 124 -13.90 13.77 -16.74
C TYR A 124 -15.40 13.55 -16.67
N ALA A 125 -15.89 12.81 -15.69
CA ALA A 125 -17.33 12.65 -15.41
C ALA A 125 -17.92 13.78 -14.56
N ASN A 126 -17.12 14.72 -14.04
CA ASN A 126 -17.48 15.75 -13.05
C ASN A 126 -18.03 15.12 -11.74
N ASP A 127 -17.47 14.02 -11.31
CA ASP A 127 -17.85 13.26 -10.10
C ASP A 127 -16.62 12.95 -9.22
N PHE A 128 -15.69 13.91 -9.12
CA PHE A 128 -14.44 13.76 -8.39
C PHE A 128 -14.69 13.61 -6.89
N ASP A 129 -14.27 12.48 -6.30
CA ASP A 129 -14.45 12.13 -4.89
C ASP A 129 -13.10 11.78 -4.22
N GLU A 130 -12.44 12.78 -3.66
CA GLU A 130 -11.18 12.65 -2.93
C GLU A 130 -11.26 11.60 -1.82
N ALA A 131 -12.35 11.59 -1.04
CA ALA A 131 -12.48 10.70 0.10
C ALA A 131 -12.46 9.23 -0.32
N ARG A 132 -13.08 8.91 -1.47
CA ARG A 132 -13.08 7.56 -2.04
C ARG A 132 -11.69 7.11 -2.43
N TYR A 133 -10.89 7.97 -3.07
CA TYR A 133 -9.53 7.60 -3.48
C TYR A 133 -8.62 7.43 -2.27
N GLN A 134 -8.71 8.32 -1.29
CA GLN A 134 -7.93 8.24 -0.05
C GLN A 134 -8.28 6.99 0.76
N ALA A 135 -9.56 6.62 0.87
CA ALA A 135 -9.99 5.41 1.53
C ALA A 135 -9.36 4.16 0.88
N GLU A 136 -9.39 4.08 -0.46
CA GLU A 136 -8.80 2.95 -1.19
C GLU A 136 -7.26 2.91 -1.03
N LEU A 137 -6.57 4.04 -1.12
CA LEU A 137 -5.11 4.11 -0.97
C LEU A 137 -4.65 3.75 0.44
N ASN A 138 -5.41 4.10 1.48
CA ASN A 138 -5.13 3.73 2.87
C ASN A 138 -5.23 2.23 3.14
N THR A 139 -5.84 1.45 2.25
CA THR A 139 -5.82 -0.03 2.36
C THR A 139 -4.45 -0.62 2.11
N THR A 140 -3.55 0.10 1.44
CA THR A 140 -2.18 -0.32 1.14
C THR A 140 -1.21 0.07 2.23
N GLN A 141 -0.12 -0.68 2.35
CA GLN A 141 0.96 -0.33 3.28
C GLN A 141 1.64 0.98 2.86
N ASN A 142 1.70 1.93 3.80
CA ASN A 142 2.29 3.24 3.60
C ASN A 142 2.97 3.75 4.90
N ARG A 143 3.68 4.87 4.85
CA ARG A 143 4.37 5.52 5.99
C ARG A 143 3.67 6.80 6.45
N GLY A 144 2.39 6.89 6.21
CA GLY A 144 1.68 8.15 6.16
C GLY A 144 1.86 8.80 4.80
N PHE A 145 0.87 9.59 4.40
CA PHE A 145 0.86 10.25 3.11
C PHE A 145 1.19 11.73 3.20
N THR A 146 1.77 12.25 2.12
CA THR A 146 2.04 13.67 1.90
C THR A 146 1.90 13.97 0.41
N ASP A 147 1.47 15.18 0.05
CA ASP A 147 1.50 15.69 -1.33
C ASP A 147 2.91 16.15 -1.75
N ALA A 148 3.90 15.85 -0.93
CA ALA A 148 5.31 16.12 -1.18
C ALA A 148 5.59 17.62 -1.48
N TYR A 149 6.23 17.90 -2.60
CA TYR A 149 6.73 19.24 -2.95
C TYR A 149 6.10 19.79 -4.23
N LEU A 150 5.07 19.15 -4.75
CA LEU A 150 4.37 19.61 -5.95
C LEU A 150 3.48 20.83 -5.67
N ILE A 151 2.82 20.84 -4.52
CA ILE A 151 1.91 21.92 -4.11
C ILE A 151 2.65 22.98 -3.30
N SER A 152 3.50 22.58 -2.36
CA SER A 152 4.22 23.49 -1.46
C SER A 152 5.73 23.27 -1.53
N ARG A 153 6.52 24.32 -1.25
CA ARG A 153 7.98 24.19 -1.21
C ARG A 153 8.45 23.44 0.05
N PRO A 154 9.60 22.73 0.00
CA PRO A 154 10.09 21.93 1.12
C PRO A 154 10.17 22.67 2.46
N PHE A 155 10.61 23.94 2.44
CA PHE A 155 10.76 24.74 3.66
C PHE A 155 9.43 25.28 4.24
N GLU A 156 8.35 25.23 3.47
CA GLU A 156 7.00 25.61 3.87
C GLU A 156 6.25 24.44 4.50
N ARG A 157 6.74 23.22 4.30
CA ARG A 157 6.14 21.97 4.77
C ARG A 157 6.98 21.34 5.88
N LYS A 158 6.31 20.88 6.94
CA LYS A 158 6.93 20.15 8.06
C LYS A 158 6.40 18.71 8.20
N ASP A 159 5.44 18.33 7.39
CA ASP A 159 4.73 17.04 7.45
C ASP A 159 5.19 16.00 6.43
N THR A 160 6.29 16.26 5.73
CA THR A 160 6.85 15.35 4.71
C THR A 160 7.67 14.20 5.29
N GLU A 161 7.98 14.27 6.59
CA GLU A 161 8.81 13.30 7.29
C GLU A 161 8.02 12.60 8.39
N SER A 162 8.36 11.32 8.64
CA SER A 162 7.86 10.55 9.77
C SER A 162 9.01 10.27 10.73
N ASN A 163 9.05 10.96 11.85
CA ASN A 163 10.12 10.83 12.84
C ASN A 163 9.85 9.73 13.88
N ALA A 164 8.60 9.24 13.95
CA ALA A 164 8.18 8.28 14.95
C ALA A 164 8.42 6.81 14.56
N PHE A 165 8.36 6.47 13.27
CA PHE A 165 8.47 5.08 12.82
C PHE A 165 8.79 4.95 11.34
N SER A 166 9.39 3.81 10.97
CA SER A 166 9.61 3.43 9.56
C SER A 166 8.60 2.42 9.04
N ILE A 167 7.65 1.99 9.87
CA ILE A 167 6.71 0.92 9.58
C ILE A 167 5.67 1.42 8.58
N GLN A 168 5.35 0.57 7.61
CA GLN A 168 4.30 0.83 6.63
C GLN A 168 2.97 0.32 7.19
N TYR A 169 1.98 1.19 7.14
CA TYR A 169 0.61 0.84 7.53
C TYR A 169 -0.25 0.48 6.32
N GLY A 170 -1.27 -0.28 6.57
CA GLY A 170 -2.35 -0.56 5.64
C GLY A 170 -3.48 -1.20 6.43
N THR A 171 -4.71 -0.96 6.04
CA THR A 171 -5.87 -1.53 6.74
C THR A 171 -6.24 -2.91 6.23
N HIS A 172 -5.76 -3.30 5.05
CA HIS A 172 -6.12 -4.57 4.41
C HIS A 172 -4.89 -5.39 4.01
N GLN A 173 -5.11 -6.70 3.92
CA GLN A 173 -4.16 -7.66 3.37
C GLN A 173 -4.80 -8.54 2.31
N VAL A 174 -3.97 -9.11 1.42
CA VAL A 174 -4.43 -10.03 0.37
C VAL A 174 -4.83 -11.37 1.01
N ALA A 175 -6.08 -11.77 0.82
CA ALA A 175 -6.58 -13.10 1.15
C ALA A 175 -6.35 -14.09 0.02
N GLY A 176 -6.45 -13.64 -1.24
CA GLY A 176 -6.27 -14.48 -2.40
C GLY A 176 -6.17 -13.73 -3.71
N LEU A 177 -5.88 -14.48 -4.76
CA LEU A 177 -5.83 -13.98 -6.14
C LEU A 177 -6.61 -14.92 -7.05
N VAL A 178 -7.53 -14.37 -7.80
CA VAL A 178 -8.31 -15.12 -8.81
C VAL A 178 -7.38 -15.59 -9.92
N ALA A 179 -7.53 -16.82 -10.35
CA ALA A 179 -6.77 -17.40 -11.45
C ALA A 179 -7.15 -16.73 -12.79
N GLU A 180 -6.32 -16.91 -13.79
CA GLU A 180 -6.53 -16.29 -15.11
C GLU A 180 -7.86 -16.72 -15.76
N ASP A 181 -8.29 -17.95 -15.51
CA ASP A 181 -9.55 -18.50 -16.02
C ASP A 181 -10.81 -17.89 -15.35
N GLY A 182 -10.64 -17.15 -14.26
CA GLY A 182 -11.74 -16.52 -13.53
C GLY A 182 -12.63 -17.48 -12.73
N LEU A 183 -12.35 -18.77 -12.73
CA LEU A 183 -13.21 -19.81 -12.12
C LEU A 183 -12.71 -20.23 -10.73
N THR A 184 -11.44 -20.02 -10.47
CA THR A 184 -10.76 -20.45 -9.26
C THR A 184 -9.93 -19.30 -8.66
N TRP A 185 -9.51 -19.47 -7.41
CA TRP A 185 -8.60 -18.55 -6.77
C TRP A 185 -7.51 -19.28 -5.99
N LYS A 186 -6.38 -18.62 -5.78
CA LYS A 186 -5.22 -19.06 -5.00
C LYS A 186 -5.17 -18.35 -3.68
N CYS A 187 -5.16 -19.10 -2.59
CA CYS A 187 -5.09 -18.58 -1.24
C CYS A 187 -3.73 -17.93 -0.95
N LYS A 188 -3.78 -16.74 -0.34
CA LYS A 188 -2.61 -16.00 0.14
C LYS A 188 -2.61 -15.80 1.65
N ASP A 189 -3.78 -15.91 2.29
CA ASP A 189 -3.93 -15.92 3.75
C ASP A 189 -4.95 -16.99 4.15
N LYS A 190 -4.81 -17.56 5.36
CA LYS A 190 -5.68 -18.64 5.84
C LYS A 190 -7.15 -18.25 5.70
N THR A 191 -7.91 -19.08 4.97
CA THR A 191 -9.34 -18.90 4.76
C THR A 191 -10.06 -20.21 5.06
N CYS A 192 -11.12 -20.14 5.86
CA CYS A 192 -11.92 -21.28 6.29
C CYS A 192 -13.37 -21.14 5.81
N ILE A 193 -14.13 -22.20 5.89
CA ILE A 193 -15.60 -22.17 5.68
C ILE A 193 -16.20 -21.15 6.65
N GLY A 194 -17.10 -20.31 6.16
CA GLY A 194 -17.73 -19.21 6.90
C GLY A 194 -16.95 -17.88 6.82
N ASP A 195 -15.72 -17.90 6.30
CA ASP A 195 -14.96 -16.66 6.13
C ASP A 195 -15.47 -15.82 4.98
N SER A 196 -15.36 -14.51 5.15
CA SER A 196 -15.67 -13.51 4.12
C SER A 196 -14.41 -12.83 3.61
N VAL A 197 -14.41 -12.46 2.34
CA VAL A 197 -13.35 -11.67 1.70
C VAL A 197 -13.97 -10.65 0.75
N GLU A 198 -13.40 -9.47 0.70
CA GLU A 198 -13.79 -8.41 -0.23
C GLU A 198 -13.19 -8.65 -1.61
N ILE A 199 -13.96 -8.36 -2.65
CA ILE A 199 -13.56 -8.46 -4.06
C ILE A 199 -13.08 -7.09 -4.54
N VAL A 200 -11.81 -6.97 -4.88
CA VAL A 200 -11.26 -5.76 -5.53
C VAL A 200 -11.37 -5.92 -7.04
N LEU A 201 -12.49 -5.52 -7.61
CA LEU A 201 -12.72 -5.60 -9.06
C LEU A 201 -11.81 -4.63 -9.84
N PRO A 202 -11.36 -5.02 -11.04
CA PRO A 202 -10.83 -4.08 -12.03
C PRO A 202 -11.86 -2.98 -12.36
N VAL A 203 -11.37 -1.81 -12.76
CA VAL A 203 -12.24 -0.69 -13.17
C VAL A 203 -13.14 -1.10 -14.32
N GLY A 204 -14.43 -0.80 -14.22
CA GLY A 204 -15.45 -1.13 -15.23
C GLY A 204 -15.88 -2.60 -15.26
N ALA A 205 -15.32 -3.47 -14.42
CA ALA A 205 -15.77 -4.85 -14.29
C ALA A 205 -17.03 -4.94 -13.42
N ALA A 206 -17.87 -5.90 -13.72
CA ALA A 206 -19.04 -6.26 -12.93
C ALA A 206 -18.90 -7.68 -12.35
N VAL A 207 -19.64 -7.95 -11.29
CA VAL A 207 -19.74 -9.27 -10.67
C VAL A 207 -21.20 -9.68 -10.58
N GLU A 208 -21.45 -10.97 -10.75
CA GLU A 208 -22.78 -11.56 -10.56
C GLU A 208 -23.01 -11.82 -9.07
N LEU A 209 -24.13 -11.31 -8.53
CA LEU A 209 -24.56 -11.62 -7.17
C LEU A 209 -25.17 -13.01 -7.14
N VAL A 210 -24.65 -13.87 -6.28
CA VAL A 210 -25.05 -15.28 -6.22
C VAL A 210 -25.21 -15.76 -4.78
N ASP A 211 -26.08 -16.76 -4.63
CA ASP A 211 -26.19 -17.58 -3.41
C ASP A 211 -26.30 -19.05 -3.85
N ASN A 212 -25.24 -19.82 -3.68
CA ASN A 212 -25.19 -21.23 -4.07
C ASN A 212 -24.47 -22.08 -3.01
N GLU A 213 -24.19 -23.34 -3.35
CA GLU A 213 -23.55 -24.30 -2.43
C GLU A 213 -22.09 -23.96 -2.09
N ILE A 214 -21.37 -23.24 -2.99
CA ILE A 214 -19.98 -22.85 -2.79
C ILE A 214 -19.89 -21.63 -1.89
N GLY A 215 -20.82 -20.67 -2.03
CA GLY A 215 -20.83 -19.45 -1.25
C GLY A 215 -21.82 -18.41 -1.74
N THR A 216 -21.74 -17.23 -1.12
CA THR A 216 -22.48 -16.04 -1.53
C THR A 216 -21.53 -15.01 -2.13
N ILE A 217 -22.00 -14.24 -3.11
CA ILE A 217 -21.44 -12.95 -3.49
C ILE A 217 -22.54 -11.93 -3.33
N GLU A 218 -22.30 -10.96 -2.45
CA GLU A 218 -23.25 -9.90 -2.11
C GLU A 218 -22.58 -8.53 -2.11
N GLU A 219 -23.37 -7.48 -2.30
CA GLU A 219 -22.92 -6.11 -2.11
C GLU A 219 -23.13 -5.72 -0.65
N LYS A 220 -22.09 -5.25 0.01
CA LYS A 220 -22.10 -4.81 1.40
C LYS A 220 -21.28 -3.54 1.55
N ASP A 221 -21.88 -2.50 2.10
CA ASP A 221 -21.23 -1.19 2.35
C ASP A 221 -20.50 -0.62 1.13
N GLY A 222 -21.06 -0.82 -0.08
CA GLY A 222 -20.49 -0.36 -1.35
C GLY A 222 -19.34 -1.20 -1.90
N SER A 223 -19.03 -2.33 -1.25
CA SER A 223 -18.05 -3.33 -1.70
C SER A 223 -18.73 -4.66 -2.01
N TYR A 224 -18.15 -5.46 -2.88
CA TYR A 224 -18.57 -6.82 -3.13
C TYR A 224 -17.81 -7.80 -2.23
N VAL A 225 -18.54 -8.71 -1.58
CA VAL A 225 -18.00 -9.64 -0.60
C VAL A 225 -18.37 -11.07 -0.96
N ILE A 226 -17.37 -11.98 -0.92
CA ILE A 226 -17.59 -13.43 -0.97
C ILE A 226 -17.62 -13.97 0.46
N THR A 227 -18.66 -14.77 0.80
CA THR A 227 -18.64 -15.62 1.98
C THR A 227 -18.64 -17.09 1.55
N PHE A 228 -17.63 -17.84 1.98
CA PHE A 228 -17.44 -19.24 1.55
C PHE A 228 -18.29 -20.19 2.42
N LYS A 229 -19.25 -20.90 1.81
CA LYS A 229 -20.01 -22.00 2.44
C LYS A 229 -19.28 -23.34 2.29
N LYS A 230 -18.45 -23.46 1.26
CA LYS A 230 -17.70 -24.67 0.92
C LYS A 230 -16.37 -24.26 0.27
N LEU A 231 -15.31 -24.96 0.62
CA LEU A 231 -14.01 -24.82 -0.03
C LEU A 231 -13.70 -26.11 -0.79
N THR A 232 -13.80 -26.04 -2.10
CA THR A 232 -13.57 -27.20 -2.98
C THR A 232 -12.43 -26.89 -3.94
N THR A 233 -11.45 -27.77 -4.03
CA THR A 233 -10.38 -27.63 -5.03
C THR A 233 -10.89 -27.89 -6.43
N LYS A 234 -10.16 -27.44 -7.44
CA LYS A 234 -10.46 -27.71 -8.86
C LYS A 234 -10.59 -29.21 -9.15
N GLU A 235 -9.89 -30.06 -8.41
CA GLU A 235 -9.93 -31.53 -8.52
C GLU A 235 -11.08 -32.16 -7.71
N GLY A 236 -11.92 -31.36 -7.05
CA GLY A 236 -13.10 -31.84 -6.32
C GLY A 236 -12.84 -32.23 -4.85
N LYS A 237 -11.65 -31.95 -4.29
CA LYS A 237 -11.37 -32.20 -2.87
C LYS A 237 -11.99 -31.10 -2.01
N GLU A 238 -12.73 -31.50 -0.97
CA GLU A 238 -13.30 -30.59 0.02
C GLU A 238 -12.29 -30.31 1.14
N LEU A 239 -12.25 -29.06 1.60
CA LEU A 239 -11.36 -28.57 2.65
C LEU A 239 -12.17 -27.78 3.68
N GLU A 240 -11.81 -27.85 4.95
CA GLU A 240 -12.38 -26.97 5.99
C GLU A 240 -11.69 -25.59 5.97
N CYS A 241 -10.38 -25.60 5.73
CA CYS A 241 -9.56 -24.38 5.62
C CYS A 241 -8.52 -24.57 4.49
N VAL A 242 -8.13 -23.45 3.89
CA VAL A 242 -6.99 -23.36 2.98
C VAL A 242 -5.97 -22.38 3.54
N HIS A 243 -4.67 -22.69 3.40
CA HIS A 243 -3.58 -21.90 3.95
C HIS A 243 -2.74 -21.27 2.85
N SER A 244 -2.06 -20.17 3.17
CA SER A 244 -1.06 -19.56 2.29
C SER A 244 0.03 -20.58 1.92
N GLY A 245 0.50 -20.53 0.66
CA GLY A 245 1.48 -21.50 0.16
C GLY A 245 0.85 -22.80 -0.36
N ASN A 246 -0.44 -23.03 -0.16
CA ASN A 246 -1.16 -24.12 -0.82
C ASN A 246 -1.25 -23.81 -2.33
N LEU A 247 -0.85 -24.77 -3.15
CA LEU A 247 -0.88 -24.67 -4.61
C LEU A 247 -2.25 -25.00 -5.22
N ASN A 248 -3.19 -25.53 -4.42
CA ASN A 248 -4.52 -25.88 -4.91
C ASN A 248 -5.30 -24.62 -5.30
N GLU A 249 -5.94 -24.70 -6.44
CA GLU A 249 -6.91 -23.71 -6.90
C GLU A 249 -8.28 -24.07 -6.31
N ILE A 250 -8.92 -23.08 -5.67
CA ILE A 250 -10.21 -23.25 -4.99
C ILE A 250 -11.31 -22.66 -5.88
N LEU A 251 -12.43 -23.34 -6.00
CA LEU A 251 -13.56 -22.88 -6.80
C LEU A 251 -14.18 -21.60 -6.22
N LEU A 252 -14.60 -20.71 -7.10
CA LEU A 252 -15.36 -19.50 -6.77
C LEU A 252 -16.88 -19.77 -6.86
N PRO A 253 -17.72 -19.04 -6.12
CA PRO A 253 -19.19 -19.13 -6.23
C PRO A 253 -19.72 -18.71 -7.62
N ALA A 254 -19.05 -17.76 -8.27
CA ALA A 254 -19.31 -17.31 -9.64
C ALA A 254 -18.00 -16.89 -10.29
N PRO A 255 -17.93 -16.84 -11.64
CA PRO A 255 -16.77 -16.35 -12.35
C PRO A 255 -16.45 -14.89 -11.99
N LEU A 256 -15.18 -14.59 -11.80
CA LEU A 256 -14.65 -13.23 -11.62
C LEU A 256 -13.63 -12.93 -12.72
N PRO A 257 -13.38 -11.66 -13.05
CA PRO A 257 -12.28 -11.31 -13.93
C PRO A 257 -10.97 -11.92 -13.44
N GLY A 258 -10.18 -12.51 -14.35
CA GLY A 258 -8.87 -13.06 -14.01
C GLY A 258 -7.98 -12.02 -13.30
N TYR A 259 -7.16 -12.48 -12.36
CA TYR A 259 -6.29 -11.65 -11.51
C TYR A 259 -7.01 -10.69 -10.55
N THR A 260 -8.32 -10.78 -10.38
CA THR A 260 -9.07 -10.06 -9.33
C THR A 260 -8.46 -10.39 -7.97
N ILE A 261 -8.26 -9.36 -7.16
CA ILE A 261 -7.69 -9.50 -5.82
C ILE A 261 -8.82 -9.72 -4.82
N LEU A 262 -8.64 -10.71 -3.95
CA LEU A 262 -9.47 -10.93 -2.78
C LEU A 262 -8.71 -10.41 -1.56
N ARG A 263 -9.32 -9.53 -0.74
CA ARG A 263 -8.69 -8.93 0.43
C ARG A 263 -9.56 -9.03 1.67
N ARG A 264 -8.98 -8.79 2.83
CA ARG A 264 -9.68 -8.63 4.11
C ARG A 264 -8.99 -7.59 4.98
N GLU A 265 -9.71 -7.07 5.96
CA GLU A 265 -9.12 -6.18 6.95
C GLU A 265 -8.06 -6.90 7.80
N ILE A 266 -6.99 -6.18 8.16
CA ILE A 266 -5.89 -6.74 8.96
C ILE A 266 -6.37 -7.08 10.36
N ALA A 267 -7.24 -6.24 10.96
CA ALA A 267 -7.82 -6.50 12.28
C ALA A 267 -8.54 -7.86 12.32
N GLU A 268 -9.38 -8.15 11.33
CA GLU A 268 -10.08 -9.44 11.19
C GLU A 268 -9.10 -10.62 11.01
N ALA A 269 -8.05 -10.42 10.22
CA ALA A 269 -7.04 -11.45 9.98
C ALA A 269 -6.21 -11.77 11.23
N LEU A 270 -5.95 -10.79 12.09
CA LEU A 270 -5.26 -10.98 13.37
C LEU A 270 -6.14 -11.72 14.38
N GLU A 271 -7.40 -11.36 14.49
CA GLU A 271 -8.38 -12.04 15.35
C GLU A 271 -8.48 -13.54 15.03
N LYS A 272 -8.56 -13.89 13.75
CA LYS A 272 -8.55 -15.29 13.28
C LYS A 272 -7.29 -16.08 13.65
N LYS A 273 -6.17 -15.41 13.81
CA LYS A 273 -4.90 -16.02 14.25
C LYS A 273 -4.78 -16.09 15.77
N GLY A 274 -5.78 -15.60 16.52
CA GLY A 274 -5.72 -15.47 17.97
C GLY A 274 -4.69 -14.44 18.44
N LEU A 275 -4.36 -13.49 17.57
CA LEU A 275 -3.45 -12.39 17.84
C LEU A 275 -4.30 -11.13 18.03
N THR A 276 -4.00 -10.37 19.08
CA THR A 276 -4.53 -9.01 19.21
C THR A 276 -3.60 -8.05 18.47
N GLU A 277 -4.12 -6.89 18.10
CA GLU A 277 -3.27 -5.83 17.58
C GLU A 277 -2.09 -5.51 18.52
N GLU A 278 -2.25 -5.66 19.84
CA GLU A 278 -1.20 -5.45 20.85
C GLU A 278 -0.08 -6.49 20.82
N SER A 279 -0.35 -7.69 20.30
CA SER A 279 0.62 -8.78 20.20
C SER A 279 1.45 -8.75 18.92
N THR A 280 1.20 -7.79 18.01
CA THR A 280 1.93 -7.65 16.76
C THR A 280 3.06 -6.63 16.92
N PRO A 281 4.28 -6.89 16.38
CA PRO A 281 5.36 -5.89 16.38
C PRO A 281 5.02 -4.59 15.61
N MET A 282 3.79 -4.46 15.11
CA MET A 282 3.31 -3.34 14.30
C MET A 282 2.69 -2.19 15.10
N LYS A 283 2.59 -2.28 16.43
CA LYS A 283 2.15 -1.16 17.26
C LYS A 283 3.32 -0.42 17.86
N LEU A 284 3.77 0.56 17.13
CA LEU A 284 4.26 1.79 17.71
C LEU A 284 3.17 2.84 17.47
N GLU A 285 2.31 3.01 18.45
CA GLU A 285 1.30 4.07 18.43
C GLU A 285 2.00 5.42 18.32
N ALA A 286 1.63 6.18 17.30
CA ALA A 286 1.85 7.61 17.35
C ALA A 286 1.04 8.12 18.56
N LYS A 287 1.70 8.42 19.67
CA LYS A 287 1.12 9.31 20.65
C LYS A 287 1.08 10.68 20.00
N ASP A 288 -0.12 11.23 19.88
CA ASP A 288 -0.36 12.59 19.45
C ASP A 288 0.60 13.55 20.17
N VAL A 289 1.44 14.23 19.40
CA VAL A 289 2.22 15.38 19.82
C VAL A 289 1.76 16.59 19.04
#